data_8261fe6b7d38f2a92a17ca104c9df6ea
#
_entry.id   8261fe6b7d38f2a92a17ca104c9df6ea
#
_cell.length_a   1.000
_cell.length_b   1.000
_cell.length_c   1.000
_cell.angle_alpha   90.00
_cell.angle_beta   90.00
_cell.angle_gamma   90.00
#
_symmetry.space_group_name_H-M   'P 1'
#
loop_
_entity.id
_entity.type
_entity.pdbx_description
1 polymer ?
#
loop_
_entity_poly.entity_id
_entity_poly.type
_entity_poly.pdbx_seq_one_letter_code
_entity_poly.pdbx_strand_id
1 'polypeptide(L)'
;DVYKRQQLILDLSMKEVCDYIIESISKILESANISYVKWDMNRNMTEVGSLELTSERQRETAHRYILGLYRVMEEITSRFPNVLFESCSGGGGRFDPGILYYMPQTWTSDDTDAIERLKIQFGTSMVYPPISMGCHVSAVPNHQANRITPLETRGVSAMAGNFGYELDITKLSEEEKEELKEQISLYKEIRETVQFGTLYRLKSPFNSNEVAWMMVSEDKNEVVVSYVRQWALVNESFSNLKLTALDKDSEYEIIGEDTILSGDELMYIGLNIPELYGDYVSKLWKLKKKDL
;
A
#
# COMPACT_ATOMS: atom_id res chain seq x y z
N ASP A 1 8.83 -10.96 24.94
CA ASP A 1 8.05 -11.64 23.96
C ASP A 1 8.56 -13.07 23.76
N VAL A 2 7.97 -14.01 24.55
CA VAL A 2 8.43 -15.40 24.65
C VAL A 2 8.32 -16.13 23.28
N TYR A 3 7.32 -15.82 22.50
CA TYR A 3 7.11 -16.48 21.21
C TYR A 3 8.14 -16.08 20.14
N LYS A 4 8.57 -14.84 20.11
CA LYS A 4 9.59 -14.36 19.15
C LYS A 4 10.97 -14.97 19.41
N ARG A 5 11.29 -15.32 20.66
CA ARG A 5 12.56 -15.96 21.01
C ARG A 5 12.62 -17.45 20.68
N GLN A 6 11.47 -18.09 20.40
CA GLN A 6 11.42 -19.51 20.04
C GLN A 6 11.61 -19.75 18.54
N GLN A 7 11.42 -18.73 17.70
CA GLN A 7 11.70 -18.82 16.28
C GLN A 7 13.19 -18.61 16.02
N LEU A 8 13.81 -19.51 15.28
CA LEU A 8 15.20 -19.41 14.88
C LEU A 8 15.27 -18.83 13.46
N ILE A 9 16.33 -18.06 13.20
CA ILE A 9 16.66 -17.59 11.87
C ILE A 9 17.63 -18.60 11.26
N LEU A 10 17.30 -19.08 10.07
CA LEU A 10 18.23 -19.92 9.30
C LEU A 10 19.42 -19.07 8.83
N ASP A 11 20.63 -19.60 8.94
CA ASP A 11 21.84 -18.90 8.52
C ASP A 11 21.99 -18.93 7.00
N LEU A 12 21.51 -17.89 6.33
CA LEU A 12 21.62 -17.76 4.87
C LEU A 12 23.03 -17.43 4.39
N SER A 13 24.01 -17.26 5.28
CA SER A 13 25.41 -17.19 4.87
C SER A 13 25.93 -18.57 4.44
N MET A 14 25.23 -19.65 4.81
CA MET A 14 25.53 -21.03 4.46
C MET A 14 24.86 -21.41 3.13
N LYS A 15 25.68 -21.92 2.21
CA LYS A 15 25.23 -22.34 0.87
C LYS A 15 24.14 -23.43 0.96
N GLU A 16 24.37 -24.43 1.81
CA GLU A 16 23.45 -25.56 2.00
C GLU A 16 22.08 -25.15 2.49
N VAL A 17 22.01 -24.14 3.35
CA VAL A 17 20.75 -23.58 3.85
C VAL A 17 20.01 -22.87 2.71
N CYS A 18 20.71 -22.07 1.91
CA CYS A 18 20.12 -21.45 0.73
C CYS A 18 19.59 -22.49 -0.27
N ASP A 19 20.39 -23.53 -0.57
CA ASP A 19 20.01 -24.61 -1.48
C ASP A 19 18.75 -25.35 -0.97
N TYR A 20 18.69 -25.65 0.32
CA TYR A 20 17.52 -26.27 0.94
C TYR A 20 16.25 -25.43 0.79
N ILE A 21 16.35 -24.10 1.02
CA ILE A 21 15.20 -23.20 0.88
C ILE A 21 14.74 -23.13 -0.58
N ILE A 22 15.69 -22.96 -1.52
CA ILE A 22 15.40 -22.91 -2.95
C ILE A 22 14.66 -24.18 -3.40
N GLU A 23 15.14 -25.36 -3.05
CA GLU A 23 14.52 -26.62 -3.42
C GLU A 23 13.17 -26.84 -2.74
N SER A 24 13.03 -26.45 -1.46
CA SER A 24 11.78 -26.61 -0.73
C SER A 24 10.68 -25.73 -1.28
N ILE A 25 10.98 -24.45 -1.57
CA ILE A 25 10.01 -23.51 -2.15
C ILE A 25 9.69 -23.91 -3.60
N SER A 26 10.69 -24.30 -4.39
CA SER A 26 10.47 -24.77 -5.76
C SER A 26 9.48 -25.93 -5.81
N LYS A 27 9.62 -26.93 -4.93
CA LYS A 27 8.68 -28.06 -4.84
C LYS A 27 7.24 -27.61 -4.52
N ILE A 28 7.07 -26.60 -3.66
CA ILE A 28 5.76 -26.06 -3.35
C ILE A 28 5.16 -25.35 -4.58
N LEU A 29 5.94 -24.52 -5.25
CA LEU A 29 5.47 -23.77 -6.43
C LEU A 29 5.16 -24.68 -7.62
N GLU A 30 5.87 -25.80 -7.76
CA GLU A 30 5.62 -26.83 -8.78
C GLU A 30 4.38 -27.69 -8.46
N SER A 31 3.98 -27.80 -7.19
CA SER A 31 2.90 -28.71 -6.75
C SER A 31 1.49 -28.22 -7.07
N ALA A 32 1.31 -26.92 -7.38
CA ALA A 32 0.01 -26.31 -7.64
C ALA A 32 0.16 -25.07 -8.55
N ASN A 33 -0.94 -24.62 -9.13
CA ASN A 33 -0.98 -23.38 -9.93
C ASN A 33 -0.96 -22.16 -9.02
N ILE A 34 0.24 -21.76 -8.57
CA ILE A 34 0.47 -20.63 -7.67
C ILE A 34 0.96 -19.45 -8.53
N SER A 35 0.28 -18.32 -8.45
CA SER A 35 0.63 -17.08 -9.17
C SER A 35 1.05 -15.92 -8.26
N TYR A 36 0.88 -16.09 -6.94
CA TYR A 36 1.22 -15.06 -5.96
C TYR A 36 1.74 -15.69 -4.66
N VAL A 37 2.79 -15.09 -4.12
CA VAL A 37 3.40 -15.50 -2.84
C VAL A 37 3.68 -14.25 -2.00
N LYS A 38 3.13 -14.19 -0.80
CA LYS A 38 3.58 -13.26 0.24
C LYS A 38 4.61 -13.96 1.10
N TRP A 39 5.84 -13.46 1.06
CA TRP A 39 6.97 -14.04 1.76
C TRP A 39 7.30 -13.23 3.01
N ASP A 40 6.99 -13.81 4.15
CA ASP A 40 7.13 -13.15 5.44
C ASP A 40 8.39 -13.59 6.20
N MET A 41 8.95 -12.67 7.02
CA MET A 41 10.06 -12.93 7.93
C MET A 41 9.89 -12.09 9.20
N ASN A 42 9.34 -12.68 10.26
CA ASN A 42 8.91 -11.97 11.47
C ASN A 42 9.88 -12.07 12.65
N ARG A 43 11.10 -12.56 12.41
CA ARG A 43 12.11 -12.73 13.44
C ARG A 43 13.30 -11.81 13.20
N ASN A 44 13.58 -10.91 14.13
CA ASN A 44 14.77 -10.09 14.11
C ASN A 44 16.00 -10.90 14.53
N MET A 45 17.14 -10.69 13.85
CA MET A 45 18.42 -11.23 14.31
C MET A 45 18.88 -10.48 15.55
N THR A 46 18.97 -11.18 16.67
CA THR A 46 19.43 -10.61 17.97
C THR A 46 20.86 -11.05 18.30
N GLU A 47 21.17 -12.31 18.10
CA GLU A 47 22.51 -12.88 18.26
C GLU A 47 23.05 -13.18 16.86
N VAL A 48 23.86 -12.25 16.31
CA VAL A 48 24.37 -12.34 14.95
C VAL A 48 25.68 -13.12 14.94
N GLY A 49 25.65 -14.31 14.33
CA GLY A 49 26.82 -15.17 14.21
C GLY A 49 26.58 -16.29 13.20
N SER A 50 27.65 -16.84 12.65
CA SER A 50 27.61 -17.98 11.73
C SER A 50 28.70 -19.00 12.10
N LEU A 51 28.35 -20.30 12.06
CA LEU A 51 29.30 -21.39 12.28
C LEU A 51 30.29 -21.54 11.14
N GLU A 52 29.99 -21.00 9.97
CA GLU A 52 30.87 -21.03 8.78
C GLU A 52 31.98 -19.98 8.84
N LEU A 53 31.92 -19.02 9.76
CA LEU A 53 32.85 -17.91 9.84
C LEU A 53 33.79 -18.07 11.01
N THR A 54 35.08 -17.77 10.79
CA THR A 54 36.08 -17.68 11.87
C THR A 54 35.75 -16.49 12.77
N SER A 55 36.30 -16.44 13.98
CA SER A 55 36.09 -15.39 14.95
C SER A 55 36.36 -13.98 14.40
N GLU A 56 37.39 -13.84 13.56
CA GLU A 56 37.75 -12.56 12.94
C GLU A 56 36.72 -12.07 11.91
N ARG A 57 35.95 -13.00 11.33
CA ARG A 57 35.02 -12.75 10.25
C ARG A 57 33.55 -12.68 10.70
N GLN A 58 33.26 -12.88 11.98
CA GLN A 58 31.87 -12.85 12.48
C GLN A 58 31.14 -11.55 12.19
N ARG A 59 31.86 -10.42 12.06
CA ARG A 59 31.26 -9.13 11.66
C ARG A 59 30.71 -9.09 10.24
N GLU A 60 31.04 -10.07 9.40
CA GLU A 60 30.53 -10.20 8.03
C GLU A 60 29.16 -10.90 7.98
N THR A 61 28.69 -11.52 9.08
CA THR A 61 27.51 -12.39 9.10
C THR A 61 26.27 -11.71 8.53
N ALA A 62 25.93 -10.49 8.97
CA ALA A 62 24.75 -9.78 8.49
C ALA A 62 24.81 -9.49 6.98
N HIS A 63 25.98 -9.08 6.47
CA HIS A 63 26.17 -8.85 5.03
C HIS A 63 26.04 -10.15 4.23
N ARG A 64 26.68 -11.23 4.69
CA ARG A 64 26.61 -12.54 4.04
C ARG A 64 25.21 -13.12 4.05
N TYR A 65 24.47 -12.90 5.14
CA TYR A 65 23.06 -13.27 5.23
C TYR A 65 22.24 -12.63 4.11
N ILE A 66 22.41 -11.32 3.88
CA ILE A 66 21.70 -10.60 2.82
C ILE A 66 22.11 -11.08 1.42
N LEU A 67 23.40 -11.37 1.20
CA LEU A 67 23.84 -11.96 -0.07
C LEU A 67 23.22 -13.34 -0.31
N GLY A 68 23.11 -14.15 0.73
CA GLY A 68 22.43 -15.45 0.68
C GLY A 68 20.91 -15.29 0.42
N LEU A 69 20.27 -14.33 1.07
CA LEU A 69 18.86 -14.00 0.83
C LEU A 69 18.63 -13.62 -0.64
N TYR A 70 19.44 -12.72 -1.19
CA TYR A 70 19.32 -12.32 -2.59
C TYR A 70 19.58 -13.47 -3.55
N ARG A 71 20.55 -14.35 -3.24
CA ARG A 71 20.76 -15.58 -4.03
C ARG A 71 19.50 -16.46 -4.05
N VAL A 72 18.86 -16.66 -2.90
CA VAL A 72 17.61 -17.44 -2.81
C VAL A 72 16.51 -16.79 -3.65
N MET A 73 16.36 -15.48 -3.56
CA MET A 73 15.35 -14.75 -4.32
C MET A 73 15.61 -14.79 -5.82
N GLU A 74 16.85 -14.55 -6.24
CA GLU A 74 17.27 -14.62 -7.66
C GLU A 74 16.94 -15.97 -8.28
N GLU A 75 17.33 -17.06 -7.61
CA GLU A 75 17.07 -18.42 -8.09
C GLU A 75 15.56 -18.71 -8.19
N ILE A 76 14.78 -18.33 -7.20
CA ILE A 76 13.33 -18.60 -7.18
C ILE A 76 12.58 -17.75 -8.20
N THR A 77 12.84 -16.45 -8.27
CA THR A 77 12.16 -15.57 -9.24
C THR A 77 12.55 -15.90 -10.68
N SER A 78 13.80 -16.34 -10.92
CA SER A 78 14.23 -16.82 -12.24
C SER A 78 13.58 -18.14 -12.63
N ARG A 79 13.37 -19.06 -11.70
CA ARG A 79 12.69 -20.36 -11.96
C ARG A 79 11.18 -20.17 -12.18
N PHE A 80 10.58 -19.19 -11.49
CA PHE A 80 9.13 -18.94 -11.50
C PHE A 80 8.79 -17.49 -11.90
N PRO A 81 9.12 -17.07 -13.14
CA PRO A 81 8.98 -15.67 -13.58
C PRO A 81 7.52 -15.18 -13.66
N ASN A 82 6.55 -16.10 -13.64
CA ASN A 82 5.12 -15.78 -13.65
C ASN A 82 4.49 -15.72 -12.25
N VAL A 83 5.27 -15.91 -11.18
CA VAL A 83 4.81 -15.78 -9.81
C VAL A 83 5.16 -14.39 -9.28
N LEU A 84 4.16 -13.65 -8.85
CA LEU A 84 4.38 -12.37 -8.18
C LEU A 84 4.73 -12.61 -6.70
N PHE A 85 5.82 -12.01 -6.25
CA PHE A 85 6.24 -12.06 -4.85
C PHE A 85 6.01 -10.74 -4.13
N GLU A 86 5.43 -10.80 -2.93
CA GLU A 86 5.29 -9.70 -2.00
C GLU A 86 6.21 -9.90 -0.80
N SER A 87 6.98 -8.89 -0.44
CA SER A 87 7.80 -8.90 0.77
C SER A 87 6.99 -8.49 2.00
N CYS A 88 7.20 -9.21 3.10
CA CYS A 88 6.77 -8.83 4.43
C CYS A 88 7.87 -9.15 5.45
N SER A 89 8.00 -8.34 6.47
CA SER A 89 8.89 -8.61 7.62
C SER A 89 8.39 -7.85 8.83
N GLY A 90 7.33 -8.36 9.48
CA GLY A 90 6.58 -7.58 10.47
C GLY A 90 6.12 -6.24 9.87
N GLY A 91 5.59 -6.27 8.66
CA GLY A 91 5.42 -5.13 7.78
C GLY A 91 6.67 -4.81 6.96
N GLY A 92 7.13 -3.56 6.99
CA GLY A 92 8.23 -3.05 6.17
C GLY A 92 9.65 -3.28 6.72
N GLY A 93 9.89 -4.21 7.63
CA GLY A 93 11.17 -4.38 8.32
C GLY A 93 12.36 -4.73 7.42
N ARG A 94 12.14 -5.18 6.18
CA ARG A 94 13.18 -5.37 5.16
C ARG A 94 12.82 -4.70 3.83
N PHE A 95 12.08 -3.58 3.90
CA PHE A 95 11.70 -2.82 2.73
C PHE A 95 12.84 -1.91 2.30
N ASP A 96 13.51 -2.26 1.22
CA ASP A 96 14.58 -1.50 0.60
C ASP A 96 14.57 -1.68 -0.94
N PRO A 97 15.34 -0.89 -1.70
CA PRO A 97 15.39 -1.01 -3.16
C PRO A 97 15.89 -2.38 -3.64
N GLY A 98 16.73 -3.06 -2.86
CA GLY A 98 17.25 -4.40 -3.23
C GLY A 98 16.16 -5.44 -3.17
N ILE A 99 15.29 -5.41 -2.15
CA ILE A 99 14.16 -6.34 -2.06
C ILE A 99 13.14 -6.09 -3.16
N LEU A 100 12.90 -4.82 -3.55
CA LEU A 100 11.98 -4.47 -4.63
C LEU A 100 12.38 -5.01 -6.00
N TYR A 101 13.66 -5.28 -6.22
CA TYR A 101 14.12 -5.92 -7.45
C TYR A 101 13.52 -7.33 -7.63
N TYR A 102 13.37 -8.07 -6.53
CA TYR A 102 12.83 -9.43 -6.52
C TYR A 102 11.35 -9.48 -6.19
N MET A 103 10.89 -8.60 -5.32
CA MET A 103 9.54 -8.55 -4.77
C MET A 103 8.98 -7.14 -4.97
N PRO A 104 8.32 -6.87 -6.10
CA PRO A 104 7.92 -5.51 -6.50
C PRO A 104 6.84 -4.90 -5.60
N GLN A 105 6.27 -5.67 -4.68
CA GLN A 105 5.31 -5.22 -3.69
C GLN A 105 5.77 -5.58 -2.28
N THR A 106 5.49 -4.68 -1.33
CA THR A 106 5.79 -4.88 0.09
C THR A 106 4.56 -4.55 0.95
N TRP A 107 4.31 -5.38 1.96
CA TRP A 107 3.42 -5.05 3.07
C TRP A 107 4.15 -4.05 3.97
N THR A 108 3.67 -2.81 4.01
CA THR A 108 4.42 -1.68 4.61
C THR A 108 4.35 -1.64 6.12
N SER A 109 3.29 -2.19 6.72
CA SER A 109 3.09 -2.24 8.17
C SER A 109 2.01 -3.23 8.53
N ASP A 110 2.18 -3.95 9.65
CA ASP A 110 1.15 -4.79 10.27
C ASP A 110 0.08 -3.97 10.99
N ASP A 111 0.24 -2.65 11.10
CA ASP A 111 -0.84 -1.78 11.52
C ASP A 111 -1.86 -1.64 10.39
N THR A 112 -3.03 -2.26 10.61
CA THR A 112 -4.11 -2.35 9.62
C THR A 112 -5.23 -1.32 9.84
N ASP A 113 -5.09 -0.47 10.87
CA ASP A 113 -6.05 0.60 11.12
C ASP A 113 -6.06 1.63 9.98
N ALA A 114 -7.21 1.87 9.36
CA ALA A 114 -7.31 2.71 8.16
C ALA A 114 -6.85 4.16 8.40
N ILE A 115 -6.98 4.68 9.61
CA ILE A 115 -6.57 6.05 9.95
C ILE A 115 -5.06 6.13 10.20
N GLU A 116 -4.47 5.13 10.86
CA GLU A 116 -3.01 5.03 10.99
C GLU A 116 -2.35 4.75 9.63
N ARG A 117 -3.01 3.97 8.76
CA ARG A 117 -2.56 3.72 7.37
C ARG A 117 -2.39 5.02 6.56
N LEU A 118 -3.16 6.06 6.83
CA LEU A 118 -2.98 7.38 6.18
C LEU A 118 -1.56 7.92 6.40
N LYS A 119 -1.01 7.79 7.63
CA LYS A 119 0.36 8.22 7.96
C LYS A 119 1.40 7.28 7.38
N ILE A 120 1.18 5.97 7.48
CA ILE A 120 2.10 4.93 7.02
C ILE A 120 2.28 5.03 5.50
N GLN A 121 1.18 5.09 4.75
CA GLN A 121 1.19 5.18 3.30
C GLN A 121 1.74 6.51 2.80
N PHE A 122 1.37 7.62 3.44
CA PHE A 122 1.93 8.93 3.14
C PHE A 122 3.46 8.94 3.34
N GLY A 123 3.94 8.47 4.50
CA GLY A 123 5.37 8.39 4.81
C GLY A 123 6.13 7.48 3.83
N THR A 124 5.61 6.29 3.56
CA THR A 124 6.21 5.34 2.61
C THR A 124 6.31 5.95 1.22
N SER A 125 5.25 6.65 0.77
CA SER A 125 5.22 7.27 -0.56
C SER A 125 6.24 8.41 -0.76
N MET A 126 6.89 8.89 0.31
CA MET A 126 7.98 9.86 0.18
C MET A 126 9.24 9.27 -0.45
N VAL A 127 9.40 7.95 -0.38
CA VAL A 127 10.60 7.23 -0.86
C VAL A 127 10.24 6.22 -1.96
N TYR A 128 9.09 5.56 -1.84
CA TYR A 128 8.66 4.47 -2.71
C TYR A 128 7.36 4.77 -3.44
N PRO A 129 7.21 4.34 -4.70
CA PRO A 129 6.00 4.61 -5.48
C PRO A 129 4.80 3.80 -4.97
N PRO A 130 3.56 4.30 -5.16
CA PRO A 130 2.33 3.61 -4.72
C PRO A 130 2.21 2.16 -5.19
N ILE A 131 2.66 1.83 -6.39
CA ILE A 131 2.66 0.47 -6.94
C ILE A 131 3.46 -0.54 -6.10
N SER A 132 4.38 -0.08 -5.26
CA SER A 132 5.16 -0.95 -4.38
C SER A 132 4.50 -1.24 -3.03
N MET A 133 3.38 -0.60 -2.73
CA MET A 133 2.72 -0.69 -1.42
C MET A 133 1.48 -1.57 -1.45
N GLY A 134 1.44 -2.64 -0.66
CA GLY A 134 0.20 -3.34 -0.32
C GLY A 134 -0.69 -2.47 0.58
N CYS A 135 -1.94 -2.24 0.18
CA CYS A 135 -2.90 -1.42 0.89
C CYS A 135 -4.23 -2.18 1.02
N HIS A 136 -4.61 -2.55 2.25
CA HIS A 136 -5.75 -3.42 2.47
C HIS A 136 -6.84 -2.76 3.32
N VAL A 137 -8.08 -3.11 3.00
CA VAL A 137 -9.25 -2.88 3.83
C VAL A 137 -9.29 -3.95 4.92
N SER A 138 -9.15 -3.56 6.17
CA SER A 138 -9.16 -4.47 7.31
C SER A 138 -10.54 -4.56 7.99
N ALA A 139 -10.70 -5.57 8.86
CA ALA A 139 -11.89 -5.73 9.68
C ALA A 139 -12.05 -4.61 10.71
N VAL A 140 -13.29 -4.38 11.15
CA VAL A 140 -13.63 -3.51 12.28
C VAL A 140 -14.46 -4.28 13.30
N PRO A 141 -14.34 -3.96 14.62
CA PRO A 141 -13.36 -3.05 15.21
C PRO A 141 -11.92 -3.49 14.89
N ASN A 142 -11.04 -2.53 14.60
CA ASN A 142 -9.63 -2.84 14.34
C ASN A 142 -9.00 -3.52 15.57
N HIS A 143 -8.29 -4.62 15.38
CA HIS A 143 -7.76 -5.43 16.47
C HIS A 143 -6.64 -4.75 17.29
N GLN A 144 -6.00 -3.72 16.75
CA GLN A 144 -4.92 -2.97 17.42
C GLN A 144 -5.46 -1.70 18.09
N ALA A 145 -6.24 -0.91 17.37
CA ALA A 145 -6.75 0.39 17.82
C ALA A 145 -8.16 0.32 18.42
N ASN A 146 -8.88 -0.79 18.24
CA ASN A 146 -10.31 -0.94 18.59
C ASN A 146 -11.20 0.14 17.94
N ARG A 147 -10.74 0.73 16.83
CA ARG A 147 -11.45 1.77 16.07
C ARG A 147 -12.44 1.14 15.11
N ILE A 148 -13.59 1.79 14.96
CA ILE A 148 -14.59 1.45 13.95
C ILE A 148 -14.57 2.57 12.90
N THR A 149 -13.97 2.29 11.76
CA THR A 149 -13.91 3.20 10.62
C THR A 149 -14.92 2.74 9.57
N PRO A 150 -15.74 3.64 8.98
CA PRO A 150 -16.68 3.28 7.92
C PRO A 150 -16.01 2.54 6.76
N LEU A 151 -16.72 1.62 6.13
CA LEU A 151 -16.21 0.80 5.04
C LEU A 151 -15.74 1.66 3.85
N GLU A 152 -16.49 2.70 3.51
CA GLU A 152 -16.11 3.69 2.49
C GLU A 152 -14.71 4.29 2.79
N THR A 153 -14.48 4.77 4.01
CA THR A 153 -13.20 5.39 4.38
C THR A 153 -12.06 4.38 4.43
N ARG A 154 -12.32 3.13 4.86
CA ARG A 154 -11.34 2.05 4.76
C ARG A 154 -10.96 1.79 3.29
N GLY A 155 -11.95 1.80 2.40
CA GLY A 155 -11.74 1.66 0.96
C GLY A 155 -10.91 2.80 0.36
N VAL A 156 -11.29 4.06 0.61
CA VAL A 156 -10.53 5.22 0.12
C VAL A 156 -9.08 5.20 0.61
N SER A 157 -8.85 4.90 1.89
CA SER A 157 -7.51 4.77 2.44
C SER A 157 -6.69 3.67 1.73
N ALA A 158 -7.30 2.52 1.45
CA ALA A 158 -6.64 1.40 0.80
C ALA A 158 -6.40 1.63 -0.71
N MET A 159 -7.19 2.48 -1.38
CA MET A 159 -7.00 2.83 -2.80
C MET A 159 -5.79 3.75 -3.07
N ALA A 160 -4.96 4.01 -2.06
CA ALA A 160 -3.71 4.76 -2.22
C ALA A 160 -2.54 3.92 -2.80
N GLY A 161 -2.71 2.62 -2.99
CA GLY A 161 -1.69 1.71 -3.52
C GLY A 161 -2.30 0.43 -4.09
N ASN A 162 -1.63 -0.71 -3.96
CA ASN A 162 -2.16 -2.01 -4.40
C ASN A 162 -3.26 -2.47 -3.45
N PHE A 163 -4.49 -2.31 -3.92
CA PHE A 163 -5.70 -2.51 -3.15
C PHE A 163 -6.02 -3.99 -2.89
N GLY A 164 -6.46 -4.30 -1.68
CA GLY A 164 -6.92 -5.63 -1.31
C GLY A 164 -7.77 -5.61 -0.04
N TYR A 165 -8.20 -6.79 0.37
CA TYR A 165 -8.99 -6.98 1.58
C TYR A 165 -8.29 -7.94 2.54
N GLU A 166 -8.28 -7.59 3.83
CA GLU A 166 -7.74 -8.37 4.94
C GLU A 166 -8.81 -8.50 6.03
N LEU A 167 -9.86 -9.23 5.69
CA LEU A 167 -11.02 -9.44 6.56
C LEU A 167 -11.76 -10.74 6.22
N ASP A 168 -12.58 -11.21 7.15
CA ASP A 168 -13.46 -12.36 6.95
C ASP A 168 -14.76 -11.91 6.27
N ILE A 169 -14.85 -12.12 4.96
CA ILE A 169 -16.03 -11.73 4.15
C ILE A 169 -17.32 -12.47 4.56
N THR A 170 -17.22 -13.57 5.29
CA THR A 170 -18.41 -14.31 5.76
C THR A 170 -19.13 -13.61 6.91
N LYS A 171 -18.45 -12.65 7.56
CA LYS A 171 -19.00 -11.85 8.67
C LYS A 171 -19.65 -10.54 8.23
N LEU A 172 -19.52 -10.19 6.96
CA LEU A 172 -20.09 -8.97 6.41
C LEU A 172 -21.59 -9.11 6.18
N SER A 173 -22.32 -8.01 6.34
CA SER A 173 -23.73 -7.92 5.93
C SER A 173 -23.85 -7.95 4.40
N GLU A 174 -25.05 -8.13 3.88
CA GLU A 174 -25.27 -8.11 2.43
C GLU A 174 -25.02 -6.71 1.86
N GLU A 175 -25.36 -5.65 2.60
CA GLU A 175 -25.09 -4.26 2.23
C GLU A 175 -23.58 -4.01 2.14
N GLU A 176 -22.80 -4.46 3.13
CA GLU A 176 -21.34 -4.36 3.08
C GLU A 176 -20.73 -5.14 1.91
N LYS A 177 -21.29 -6.32 1.57
CA LYS A 177 -20.83 -7.09 0.41
C LYS A 177 -21.10 -6.39 -0.92
N GLU A 178 -22.23 -5.69 -1.05
CA GLU A 178 -22.49 -4.85 -2.24
C GLU A 178 -21.51 -3.67 -2.30
N GLU A 179 -21.27 -2.99 -1.19
CA GLU A 179 -20.27 -1.91 -1.13
C GLU A 179 -18.86 -2.42 -1.51
N LEU A 180 -18.47 -3.64 -1.08
CA LEU A 180 -17.21 -4.26 -1.52
C LEU A 180 -17.16 -4.43 -3.05
N LYS A 181 -18.25 -4.86 -3.67
CA LYS A 181 -18.31 -5.01 -5.13
C LYS A 181 -18.13 -3.67 -5.85
N GLU A 182 -18.77 -2.63 -5.32
CA GLU A 182 -18.61 -1.26 -5.85
C GLU A 182 -17.17 -0.77 -5.70
N GLN A 183 -16.55 -0.96 -4.53
CA GLN A 183 -15.14 -0.62 -4.29
C GLN A 183 -14.19 -1.38 -5.24
N ILE A 184 -14.41 -2.68 -5.44
CA ILE A 184 -13.62 -3.49 -6.37
C ILE A 184 -13.79 -3.01 -7.81
N SER A 185 -15.02 -2.68 -8.22
CA SER A 185 -15.29 -2.15 -9.55
C SER A 185 -14.58 -0.82 -9.77
N LEU A 186 -14.74 0.10 -8.82
CA LEU A 186 -14.08 1.40 -8.85
C LEU A 186 -12.55 1.25 -8.91
N TYR A 187 -11.97 0.41 -8.04
CA TYR A 187 -10.52 0.22 -8.08
C TYR A 187 -10.02 -0.35 -9.40
N LYS A 188 -10.74 -1.28 -10.01
CA LYS A 188 -10.40 -1.81 -11.34
C LYS A 188 -10.39 -0.72 -12.44
N GLU A 189 -11.23 0.29 -12.31
CA GLU A 189 -11.26 1.42 -13.23
C GLU A 189 -10.08 2.38 -13.01
N ILE A 190 -9.73 2.66 -11.75
CA ILE A 190 -8.71 3.66 -11.40
C ILE A 190 -7.30 3.10 -11.21
N ARG A 191 -7.14 1.78 -11.13
CA ARG A 191 -5.87 1.14 -10.72
C ARG A 191 -4.68 1.52 -11.59
N GLU A 192 -4.87 1.72 -12.88
CA GLU A 192 -3.81 2.12 -13.80
C GLU A 192 -3.27 3.52 -13.42
N THR A 193 -4.18 4.47 -13.20
CA THR A 193 -3.82 5.81 -12.74
C THR A 193 -3.20 5.80 -11.34
N VAL A 194 -3.68 4.92 -10.42
CA VAL A 194 -3.12 4.77 -9.08
C VAL A 194 -1.71 4.17 -9.11
N GLN A 195 -1.48 3.16 -9.93
CA GLN A 195 -0.21 2.44 -9.97
C GLN A 195 0.87 3.15 -10.79
N PHE A 196 0.50 3.77 -11.92
CA PHE A 196 1.44 4.33 -12.88
C PHE A 196 1.36 5.85 -13.02
N GLY A 197 0.33 6.49 -12.49
CA GLY A 197 0.22 7.94 -12.46
C GLY A 197 1.19 8.61 -11.48
N THR A 198 1.33 9.92 -11.62
CA THR A 198 2.14 10.72 -10.71
C THR A 198 1.35 11.06 -9.45
N LEU A 199 1.89 10.71 -8.29
CA LEU A 199 1.34 11.04 -6.98
C LEU A 199 1.64 12.49 -6.58
N TYR A 200 0.61 13.22 -6.22
CA TYR A 200 0.70 14.54 -5.56
C TYR A 200 0.05 14.50 -4.19
N ARG A 201 0.77 14.93 -3.16
CA ARG A 201 0.30 15.00 -1.77
C ARG A 201 -0.26 16.40 -1.53
N LEU A 202 -1.56 16.50 -1.30
CA LEU A 202 -2.27 17.78 -1.19
C LEU A 202 -2.40 18.24 0.27
N LYS A 203 -2.72 17.32 1.18
CA LYS A 203 -2.81 17.58 2.63
C LYS A 203 -2.12 16.46 3.41
N SER A 204 -1.28 16.84 4.38
CA SER A 204 -0.45 15.91 5.15
C SER A 204 -1.15 15.44 6.43
N PRO A 205 -1.17 14.11 6.73
CA PRO A 205 -1.73 13.59 7.98
C PRO A 205 -0.94 13.98 9.23
N PHE A 206 0.26 14.52 9.07
CA PHE A 206 1.12 14.91 10.19
C PHE A 206 0.84 16.32 10.69
N ASN A 207 0.23 17.17 9.86
CA ASN A 207 0.01 18.59 10.16
C ASN A 207 -1.46 19.00 10.07
N SER A 208 -2.35 18.09 9.71
CA SER A 208 -3.75 18.39 9.44
C SER A 208 -4.67 17.26 9.93
N ASN A 209 -5.88 17.63 10.30
CA ASN A 209 -7.01 16.73 10.50
C ASN A 209 -7.52 16.12 9.18
N GLU A 210 -7.19 16.78 8.07
CA GLU A 210 -7.54 16.37 6.72
C GLU A 210 -6.32 15.80 6.01
N VAL A 211 -6.52 14.73 5.28
CA VAL A 211 -5.50 14.09 4.46
C VAL A 211 -6.01 14.04 3.03
N ALA A 212 -5.20 14.46 2.07
CA ALA A 212 -5.58 14.38 0.68
C ALA A 212 -4.37 14.12 -0.22
N TRP A 213 -4.60 13.32 -1.23
CA TRP A 213 -3.65 13.04 -2.29
C TRP A 213 -4.37 12.90 -3.62
N MET A 214 -3.64 13.03 -4.71
CA MET A 214 -4.15 12.79 -6.04
C MET A 214 -3.14 12.03 -6.88
N MET A 215 -3.64 11.24 -7.82
CA MET A 215 -2.89 10.54 -8.86
C MET A 215 -3.30 11.13 -10.20
N VAL A 216 -2.34 11.47 -11.03
CA VAL A 216 -2.58 12.04 -12.36
C VAL A 216 -1.92 11.13 -13.38
N SER A 217 -2.67 10.66 -14.39
CA SER A 217 -2.11 9.91 -15.52
C SER A 217 -1.04 10.72 -16.26
N GLU A 218 -0.12 10.04 -16.94
CA GLU A 218 0.99 10.69 -17.66
C GLU A 218 0.49 11.71 -18.69
N ASP A 219 -0.58 11.39 -19.39
CA ASP A 219 -1.22 12.25 -20.40
C ASP A 219 -2.16 13.30 -19.78
N LYS A 220 -2.35 13.29 -18.46
CA LYS A 220 -3.27 14.14 -17.69
C LYS A 220 -4.75 14.00 -18.06
N ASN A 221 -5.12 12.89 -18.70
CA ASN A 221 -6.51 12.63 -19.07
C ASN A 221 -7.35 12.09 -17.93
N GLU A 222 -6.70 11.41 -16.95
CA GLU A 222 -7.35 10.84 -15.80
C GLU A 222 -6.73 11.33 -14.51
N VAL A 223 -7.59 11.68 -13.54
CA VAL A 223 -7.19 12.14 -12.22
C VAL A 223 -8.04 11.44 -11.17
N VAL A 224 -7.39 10.90 -10.17
CA VAL A 224 -8.02 10.31 -8.99
C VAL A 224 -7.64 11.16 -7.79
N VAL A 225 -8.62 11.71 -7.10
CA VAL A 225 -8.42 12.56 -5.92
C VAL A 225 -9.06 11.90 -4.72
N SER A 226 -8.29 11.69 -3.66
CA SER A 226 -8.75 11.09 -2.41
C SER A 226 -8.64 12.11 -1.27
N TYR A 227 -9.66 12.16 -0.45
CA TYR A 227 -9.76 13.03 0.71
C TYR A 227 -10.30 12.23 1.90
N VAL A 228 -9.70 12.44 3.06
CA VAL A 228 -10.13 11.87 4.34
C VAL A 228 -10.07 12.95 5.42
N ARG A 229 -11.16 13.11 6.16
CA ARG A 229 -11.18 13.89 7.40
C ARG A 229 -11.24 12.94 8.59
N GLN A 230 -10.29 13.08 9.53
CA GLN A 230 -10.11 12.13 10.63
C GLN A 230 -11.17 12.31 11.73
N TRP A 231 -11.48 13.55 12.09
CA TRP A 231 -12.54 13.86 13.08
C TRP A 231 -13.29 15.15 12.74
N ALA A 232 -14.56 15.20 13.14
CA ALA A 232 -15.40 16.36 12.94
C ALA A 232 -14.97 17.53 13.85
N LEU A 233 -15.04 18.73 13.30
CA LEU A 233 -14.80 19.97 14.03
C LEU A 233 -16.10 20.74 14.20
N VAL A 234 -16.22 21.49 15.30
CA VAL A 234 -17.37 22.35 15.55
C VAL A 234 -17.25 23.60 14.66
N ASN A 235 -18.33 23.96 13.97
CA ASN A 235 -18.37 25.13 13.07
C ASN A 235 -17.30 25.11 11.99
N GLU A 236 -17.08 23.96 11.38
CA GLU A 236 -16.16 23.81 10.25
C GLU A 236 -16.60 24.72 9.09
N SER A 237 -15.65 25.48 8.55
CA SER A 237 -15.95 26.35 7.41
C SER A 237 -15.96 25.56 6.11
N PHE A 238 -16.75 26.01 5.12
CA PHE A 238 -16.62 25.50 3.76
C PHE A 238 -15.20 25.61 3.28
N SER A 239 -14.69 24.53 2.70
CA SER A 239 -13.32 24.50 2.18
C SER A 239 -13.29 23.83 0.82
N ASN A 240 -12.36 24.28 -0.01
CA ASN A 240 -12.08 23.68 -1.29
C ASN A 240 -10.71 22.98 -1.25
N LEU A 241 -10.62 21.87 -1.91
CA LEU A 241 -9.36 21.13 -2.10
C LEU A 241 -8.71 21.55 -3.40
N LYS A 242 -7.64 22.37 -3.32
CA LYS A 242 -6.88 22.78 -4.49
C LYS A 242 -6.09 21.60 -5.05
N LEU A 243 -6.24 21.36 -6.35
CA LEU A 243 -5.48 20.37 -7.09
C LEU A 243 -4.18 20.96 -7.65
N THR A 244 -3.40 20.15 -8.32
CA THR A 244 -2.14 20.58 -8.93
C THR A 244 -1.84 19.80 -10.20
N ALA A 245 -0.88 20.26 -11.00
CA ALA A 245 -0.33 19.58 -12.16
C ALA A 245 -1.34 19.23 -13.29
N LEU A 246 -2.53 19.81 -13.26
CA LEU A 246 -3.51 19.68 -14.34
C LEU A 246 -3.11 20.53 -15.56
N ASP A 247 -3.74 20.26 -16.69
CA ASP A 247 -3.67 21.14 -17.86
C ASP A 247 -4.63 22.32 -17.64
N LYS A 248 -4.08 23.52 -17.45
CA LYS A 248 -4.85 24.71 -17.07
C LYS A 248 -5.90 25.12 -18.10
N ASP A 249 -5.66 24.84 -19.37
CA ASP A 249 -6.48 25.28 -20.49
C ASP A 249 -7.52 24.21 -20.93
N SER A 250 -7.55 23.07 -20.22
CA SER A 250 -8.48 21.97 -20.50
C SER A 250 -9.60 21.90 -19.47
N GLU A 251 -10.73 21.35 -19.90
CA GLU A 251 -11.88 21.05 -19.05
C GLU A 251 -11.79 19.63 -18.49
N TYR A 252 -12.21 19.46 -17.23
CA TYR A 252 -12.28 18.18 -16.53
C TYR A 252 -13.70 17.93 -16.05
N GLU A 253 -14.28 16.81 -16.45
CA GLU A 253 -15.56 16.31 -15.95
C GLU A 253 -15.33 15.57 -14.63
N ILE A 254 -16.10 15.89 -13.60
CA ILE A 254 -16.13 15.16 -12.33
C ILE A 254 -17.12 14.01 -12.51
N ILE A 255 -16.60 12.78 -12.63
CA ILE A 255 -17.42 11.60 -12.91
C ILE A 255 -18.37 11.32 -11.76
N GLY A 256 -19.67 11.21 -12.10
CA GLY A 256 -20.74 11.00 -11.14
C GLY A 256 -21.32 12.27 -10.54
N GLU A 257 -20.82 13.44 -10.96
CA GLU A 257 -21.35 14.76 -10.63
C GLU A 257 -21.64 15.50 -11.96
N ASP A 258 -22.72 16.27 -12.01
CA ASP A 258 -23.03 17.09 -13.21
C ASP A 258 -22.20 18.40 -13.17
N THR A 259 -20.87 18.21 -13.15
CA THR A 259 -19.93 19.32 -12.94
C THR A 259 -18.73 19.17 -13.88
N ILE A 260 -18.43 20.26 -14.59
CA ILE A 260 -17.23 20.40 -15.41
C ILE A 260 -16.51 21.66 -14.93
N LEU A 261 -15.22 21.55 -14.67
CA LEU A 261 -14.37 22.66 -14.25
C LEU A 261 -13.10 22.69 -15.11
N SER A 262 -12.61 23.90 -15.35
CA SER A 262 -11.33 24.04 -16.03
C SER A 262 -10.16 23.66 -15.12
N GLY A 263 -9.02 23.29 -15.70
CA GLY A 263 -7.85 22.91 -14.92
C GLY A 263 -7.33 24.04 -14.05
N ASP A 264 -7.44 25.31 -14.48
CA ASP A 264 -7.05 26.45 -13.67
C ASP A 264 -8.04 26.69 -12.51
N GLU A 265 -9.37 26.53 -12.70
CA GLU A 265 -10.34 26.57 -11.59
C GLU A 265 -10.02 25.47 -10.55
N LEU A 266 -9.75 24.25 -10.97
CA LEU A 266 -9.39 23.15 -10.08
C LEU A 266 -8.08 23.42 -9.31
N MET A 267 -7.11 24.11 -9.93
CA MET A 267 -5.83 24.41 -9.29
C MET A 267 -5.89 25.67 -8.39
N TYR A 268 -6.67 26.68 -8.73
CA TYR A 268 -6.68 27.95 -7.99
C TYR A 268 -7.85 28.07 -7.01
N ILE A 269 -9.03 27.57 -7.36
CA ILE A 269 -10.22 27.52 -6.50
C ILE A 269 -10.31 26.16 -5.80
N GLY A 270 -10.22 25.06 -6.55
CA GLY A 270 -10.24 23.69 -6.06
C GLY A 270 -11.61 23.01 -6.14
N LEU A 271 -11.61 21.71 -5.84
CA LEU A 271 -12.84 20.93 -5.68
C LEU A 271 -13.58 21.35 -4.41
N ASN A 272 -14.87 21.55 -4.51
CA ASN A 272 -15.70 21.76 -3.33
C ASN A 272 -15.72 20.45 -2.49
N ILE A 273 -15.33 20.55 -1.22
CA ILE A 273 -15.48 19.45 -0.28
C ILE A 273 -16.94 19.47 0.18
N PRO A 274 -17.72 18.40 -0.08
CA PRO A 274 -19.12 18.35 0.35
C PRO A 274 -19.23 18.37 1.87
N GLU A 275 -20.40 18.72 2.37
CA GLU A 275 -20.67 18.64 3.79
C GLU A 275 -20.63 17.16 4.25
N LEU A 276 -19.65 16.82 5.06
CA LEU A 276 -19.43 15.48 5.60
C LEU A 276 -19.70 15.47 7.09
N TYR A 277 -20.49 14.53 7.58
CA TYR A 277 -20.88 14.45 8.99
C TYR A 277 -20.18 13.31 9.72
N GLY A 278 -19.75 13.57 10.95
CA GLY A 278 -19.10 12.58 11.82
C GLY A 278 -17.60 12.46 11.63
N ASP A 279 -17.01 11.50 12.34
CA ASP A 279 -15.59 11.20 12.30
C ASP A 279 -15.27 10.18 11.19
N TYR A 280 -14.02 10.16 10.75
CA TYR A 280 -13.51 9.19 9.79
C TYR A 280 -14.29 9.15 8.48
N VAL A 281 -14.53 10.32 7.91
CA VAL A 281 -15.27 10.47 6.65
C VAL A 281 -14.32 10.69 5.48
N SER A 282 -14.75 10.27 4.30
CA SER A 282 -13.92 10.34 3.10
C SER A 282 -14.71 10.71 1.86
N LYS A 283 -13.99 11.11 0.83
CA LYS A 283 -14.51 11.29 -0.52
C LYS A 283 -13.42 10.93 -1.53
N LEU A 284 -13.81 10.23 -2.57
CA LEU A 284 -12.98 10.00 -3.73
C LEU A 284 -13.65 10.62 -4.95
N TRP A 285 -12.90 11.39 -5.71
CA TRP A 285 -13.32 11.92 -7.01
C TRP A 285 -12.51 11.29 -8.12
N LYS A 286 -13.16 11.01 -9.21
CA LYS A 286 -12.55 10.64 -10.48
C LYS A 286 -12.83 11.74 -11.48
N LEU A 287 -11.79 12.33 -12.05
CA LEU A 287 -11.90 13.37 -13.04
C LEU A 287 -11.40 12.84 -14.39
N LYS A 288 -12.04 13.24 -15.45
CA LYS A 288 -11.65 12.91 -16.80
C LYS A 288 -11.57 14.17 -17.66
N LYS A 289 -10.43 14.36 -18.30
CA LYS A 289 -10.25 15.45 -19.25
C LYS A 289 -11.23 15.28 -20.43
N LYS A 290 -11.89 16.33 -20.80
CA LYS A 290 -12.78 16.33 -21.99
C LYS A 290 -11.96 16.53 -23.25
N ASP A 291 -12.26 15.72 -24.27
CA ASP A 291 -11.80 15.99 -25.60
C ASP A 291 -12.49 17.28 -26.12
N LEU A 292 -11.71 18.20 -26.66
CA LEU A 292 -12.19 19.44 -27.28
C LEU A 292 -12.95 19.17 -28.58
#